data_181424521d416dc981d83cdce1ca1ceb
#
_entry.id   181424521d416dc981d83cdce1ca1ceb
#
_cell.length_a   1.000
_cell.length_b   1.000
_cell.length_c   1.000
_cell.angle_alpha   90.00
_cell.angle_beta   90.00
_cell.angle_gamma   90.00
#
_symmetry.space_group_name_H-M   'P 1'
#
loop_
_entity.id
_entity.type
_entity.pdbx_description
1 polymer ?
#
loop_
_entity_poly.entity_id
_entity_poly.type
_entity_poly.pdbx_seq_one_letter_code
_entity_poly.pdbx_strand_id
1 'polypeptide(L)'
;MKQYAAPPPMQIDPAKKYTAAFETSKGTIVCELYPANAPIAVNNFVFLAKDGFYDNITFHRVIKDFMIQGGDPMGTGSGGPGYRFNDEFSGNYLKHKVGSLSAANAGPNTNGSQFFITHIKTDWLDGKHVVFGQVLTGQDVVNAIQGGDALKTITITEA
;
A
#
# COMPACT_ATOMS: atom_id res chain seq x y z
N MET A 1 18.17 -6.35 -3.02
CA MET A 1 16.71 -6.49 -2.90
C MET A 1 16.39 -7.47 -1.79
N LYS A 2 15.54 -7.08 -0.86
CA LYS A 2 15.19 -7.92 0.29
C LYS A 2 14.12 -8.95 -0.08
N GLN A 3 14.27 -10.15 0.43
CA GLN A 3 13.32 -11.25 0.28
C GLN A 3 13.15 -11.93 1.63
N TYR A 4 11.94 -12.42 1.89
CA TYR A 4 11.59 -13.03 3.17
C TYR A 4 10.99 -14.41 2.94
N ALA A 5 11.23 -15.33 3.88
CA ALA A 5 10.79 -16.72 3.76
C ALA A 5 9.29 -16.90 4.03
N ALA A 6 8.69 -15.97 4.76
CA ALA A 6 7.29 -16.07 5.18
C ALA A 6 6.74 -14.68 5.53
N PRO A 7 5.40 -14.50 5.57
CA PRO A 7 4.80 -13.26 6.07
C PRO A 7 5.26 -12.97 7.50
N PRO A 8 5.38 -11.68 7.88
CA PRO A 8 5.84 -11.32 9.22
C PRO A 8 4.82 -11.74 10.29
N PRO A 9 5.29 -12.13 11.49
CA PRO A 9 4.38 -12.29 12.60
C PRO A 9 3.73 -10.95 12.95
N MET A 10 2.59 -10.99 13.65
CA MET A 10 1.86 -9.77 14.02
C MET A 10 2.73 -8.94 14.98
N GLN A 11 3.11 -7.75 14.56
CA GLN A 11 3.97 -6.83 15.32
C GLN A 11 3.26 -5.53 15.68
N ILE A 12 2.18 -5.19 14.96
CA ILE A 12 1.41 -3.99 15.23
C ILE A 12 0.34 -4.26 16.28
N ASP A 13 -0.15 -3.18 16.89
CA ASP A 13 -1.29 -3.22 17.80
C ASP A 13 -2.51 -2.65 17.05
N PRO A 14 -3.53 -3.46 16.74
CA PRO A 14 -4.71 -2.97 16.00
C PRO A 14 -5.49 -1.86 16.71
N ALA A 15 -5.27 -1.66 18.01
CA ALA A 15 -5.89 -0.59 18.77
C ALA A 15 -5.17 0.76 18.66
N LYS A 16 -3.96 0.77 18.10
CA LYS A 16 -3.17 1.99 17.93
C LYS A 16 -3.42 2.62 16.55
N LYS A 17 -3.00 3.89 16.43
CA LYS A 17 -3.06 4.61 15.17
C LYS A 17 -1.71 4.56 14.47
N TYR A 18 -1.75 4.35 13.16
CA TYR A 18 -0.55 4.34 12.32
C TYR A 18 -0.76 5.27 11.14
N THR A 19 0.28 6.04 10.81
CA THR A 19 0.31 6.83 9.59
C THR A 19 1.55 6.48 8.79
N ALA A 20 1.44 6.60 7.47
CA ALA A 20 2.54 6.37 6.53
C ALA A 20 2.78 7.62 5.71
N ALA A 21 4.02 8.13 5.73
CA ALA A 21 4.44 9.24 4.89
C ALA A 21 5.27 8.69 3.73
N PHE A 22 4.76 8.89 2.50
CA PHE A 22 5.42 8.47 1.27
C PHE A 22 6.20 9.67 0.74
N GLU A 23 7.51 9.62 0.78
CA GLU A 23 8.36 10.65 0.21
C GLU A 23 8.62 10.35 -1.25
N THR A 24 8.09 11.18 -2.15
CA THR A 24 8.17 10.93 -3.59
C THR A 24 8.88 12.06 -4.31
N SER A 25 9.20 11.85 -5.58
CA SER A 25 9.78 12.89 -6.44
C SER A 25 8.83 14.06 -6.73
N LYS A 26 7.54 13.90 -6.44
CA LYS A 26 6.51 14.95 -6.64
C LYS A 26 6.04 15.59 -5.32
N GLY A 27 6.52 15.10 -4.18
CA GLY A 27 6.15 15.60 -2.85
C GLY A 27 5.79 14.48 -1.90
N THR A 28 5.20 14.83 -0.76
CA THR A 28 4.84 13.90 0.30
C THR A 28 3.36 13.55 0.26
N ILE A 29 3.07 12.25 0.39
CA ILE A 29 1.70 11.73 0.56
C ILE A 29 1.63 11.15 1.97
N VAL A 30 0.64 11.55 2.76
CA VAL A 30 0.42 10.99 4.10
C VAL A 30 -0.89 10.21 4.10
N CYS A 31 -0.81 8.95 4.50
CA CYS A 31 -1.98 8.07 4.65
C CYS A 31 -2.18 7.67 6.10
N GLU A 32 -3.45 7.62 6.51
CA GLU A 32 -3.85 6.91 7.72
C GLU A 32 -3.98 5.42 7.37
N LEU A 33 -3.51 4.56 8.26
CA LEU A 33 -3.65 3.10 8.12
C LEU A 33 -4.77 2.61 9.04
N TYR A 34 -5.45 1.53 8.64
CA TYR A 34 -6.61 1.00 9.35
C TYR A 34 -6.37 -0.41 9.88
N PRO A 35 -5.57 -0.56 10.96
CA PRO A 35 -5.22 -1.89 11.47
C PRO A 35 -6.40 -2.66 12.06
N ALA A 36 -7.44 -1.96 12.53
CA ALA A 36 -8.64 -2.63 13.05
C ALA A 36 -9.46 -3.29 11.94
N ASN A 37 -9.42 -2.75 10.71
CA ASN A 37 -10.18 -3.25 9.57
C ASN A 37 -9.39 -4.24 8.73
N ALA A 38 -8.07 -4.05 8.62
CA ALA A 38 -7.18 -4.87 7.81
C ALA A 38 -5.87 -5.13 8.55
N PRO A 39 -5.90 -5.88 9.66
CA PRO A 39 -4.72 -6.07 10.51
C PRO A 39 -3.55 -6.75 9.79
N ILE A 40 -3.82 -7.73 8.93
CA ILE A 40 -2.76 -8.47 8.24
C ILE A 40 -2.09 -7.57 7.19
N ALA A 41 -2.87 -6.86 6.40
CA ALA A 41 -2.34 -5.96 5.37
C ALA A 41 -1.55 -4.80 5.99
N VAL A 42 -2.07 -4.19 7.06
CA VAL A 42 -1.37 -3.10 7.75
C VAL A 42 -0.08 -3.61 8.39
N ASN A 43 -0.13 -4.77 9.07
CA ASN A 43 1.07 -5.37 9.67
C ASN A 43 2.14 -5.62 8.62
N ASN A 44 1.78 -6.19 7.49
CA ASN A 44 2.69 -6.45 6.39
C ASN A 44 3.32 -5.15 5.86
N PHE A 45 2.49 -4.16 5.60
CA PHE A 45 2.95 -2.87 5.07
C PHE A 45 3.89 -2.16 6.05
N VAL A 46 3.54 -2.11 7.33
CA VAL A 46 4.37 -1.49 8.37
C VAL A 46 5.71 -2.22 8.50
N PHE A 47 5.70 -3.55 8.52
CA PHE A 47 6.92 -4.34 8.58
C PHE A 47 7.85 -4.02 7.40
N LEU A 48 7.32 -4.07 6.18
CA LEU A 48 8.13 -3.83 4.98
C LEU A 48 8.68 -2.39 4.95
N ALA A 49 7.86 -1.41 5.32
CA ALA A 49 8.28 -0.02 5.35
C ALA A 49 9.40 0.21 6.38
N LYS A 50 9.26 -0.33 7.59
CA LYS A 50 10.26 -0.20 8.65
C LYS A 50 11.56 -0.92 8.31
N ASP A 51 11.49 -1.99 7.53
CA ASP A 51 12.68 -2.76 7.13
C ASP A 51 13.37 -2.18 5.88
N GLY A 52 12.89 -1.06 5.36
CA GLY A 52 13.48 -0.39 4.21
C GLY A 52 13.16 -1.04 2.87
N PHE A 53 12.19 -1.95 2.82
CA PHE A 53 11.83 -2.67 1.60
C PHE A 53 11.37 -1.73 0.49
N TYR A 54 10.69 -0.65 0.86
CA TYR A 54 10.13 0.33 -0.10
C TYR A 54 11.09 1.47 -0.43
N ASP A 55 12.32 1.44 0.09
CA ASP A 55 13.27 2.53 -0.17
C ASP A 55 13.79 2.49 -1.61
N ASN A 56 13.82 3.66 -2.25
CA ASN A 56 14.41 3.86 -3.57
C ASN A 56 13.81 2.96 -4.66
N ILE A 57 12.48 2.89 -4.70
CA ILE A 57 11.73 2.20 -5.74
C ILE A 57 10.94 3.21 -6.57
N THR A 58 10.11 2.73 -7.50
CA THR A 58 9.32 3.59 -8.36
C THR A 58 7.84 3.24 -8.31
N PHE A 59 6.99 4.19 -8.74
CA PHE A 59 5.61 3.88 -9.10
C PHE A 59 5.63 3.33 -10.52
N HIS A 60 5.71 2.02 -10.65
CA HIS A 60 5.95 1.36 -11.93
C HIS A 60 4.72 1.30 -12.84
N ARG A 61 3.52 1.51 -12.29
CA ARG A 61 2.27 1.49 -13.05
C ARG A 61 1.37 2.63 -12.60
N VAL A 62 1.13 3.58 -13.50
CA VAL A 62 0.27 4.72 -13.22
C VAL A 62 -0.74 4.84 -14.35
N ILE A 63 -2.03 4.81 -14.00
CA ILE A 63 -3.12 4.95 -14.96
C ILE A 63 -3.92 6.19 -14.57
N LYS A 64 -3.91 7.19 -15.43
CA LYS A 64 -4.61 8.46 -15.22
C LYS A 64 -6.08 8.21 -14.93
N ASP A 65 -6.64 8.96 -13.97
CA ASP A 65 -8.03 8.87 -13.53
C ASP A 65 -8.39 7.48 -13.00
N PHE A 66 -7.39 6.75 -12.50
CA PHE A 66 -7.59 5.44 -11.88
C PHE A 66 -6.73 5.32 -10.61
N MET A 67 -5.41 5.09 -10.76
CA MET A 67 -4.56 4.85 -9.58
C MET A 67 -3.08 5.01 -9.89
N ILE A 68 -2.27 5.09 -8.82
CA ILE A 68 -0.82 4.93 -8.88
C ILE A 68 -0.45 3.63 -8.13
N GLN A 69 0.42 2.82 -8.71
CA GLN A 69 0.81 1.53 -8.14
C GLN A 69 2.32 1.45 -7.98
N GLY A 70 2.75 0.99 -6.82
CA GLY A 70 4.15 0.78 -6.49
C GLY A 70 4.32 -0.42 -5.56
N GLY A 71 5.49 -0.50 -4.92
CA GLY A 71 5.77 -1.57 -3.95
C GLY A 71 6.49 -2.78 -4.52
N ASP A 72 6.81 -2.76 -5.82
CA ASP A 72 7.64 -3.78 -6.45
C ASP A 72 9.09 -3.30 -6.51
N PRO A 73 10.01 -3.94 -5.76
CA PRO A 73 11.40 -3.49 -5.78
C PRO A 73 12.08 -3.66 -7.14
N MET A 74 11.55 -4.51 -8.01
CA MET A 74 12.05 -4.69 -9.39
C MET A 74 11.45 -3.68 -10.37
N GLY A 75 10.35 -3.04 -10.03
CA GLY A 75 9.68 -2.07 -10.90
C GLY A 75 9.04 -2.69 -12.14
N THR A 76 8.73 -3.98 -12.13
CA THR A 76 8.21 -4.71 -13.30
C THR A 76 6.75 -5.13 -13.17
N GLY A 77 6.21 -5.09 -11.95
CA GLY A 77 4.89 -5.63 -11.63
C GLY A 77 4.92 -7.09 -11.21
N SER A 78 6.04 -7.77 -11.38
CA SER A 78 6.20 -9.21 -11.07
C SER A 78 6.93 -9.45 -9.76
N GLY A 79 7.59 -8.44 -9.20
CA GLY A 79 8.35 -8.57 -7.98
C GLY A 79 7.50 -8.47 -6.73
N GLY A 80 8.05 -8.94 -5.62
CA GLY A 80 7.37 -8.94 -4.32
C GLY A 80 8.33 -9.29 -3.20
N PRO A 81 7.79 -9.56 -2.00
CA PRO A 81 8.61 -9.76 -0.80
C PRO A 81 9.09 -11.20 -0.61
N GLY A 82 8.74 -12.11 -1.50
CA GLY A 82 9.10 -13.53 -1.38
C GLY A 82 8.01 -14.39 -0.74
N TYR A 83 6.86 -13.82 -0.43
CA TYR A 83 5.70 -14.53 0.15
C TYR A 83 4.41 -13.90 -0.34
N ARG A 84 3.29 -14.57 -0.06
CA ARG A 84 1.94 -14.05 -0.29
C ARG A 84 1.13 -14.19 0.99
N PHE A 85 0.09 -13.36 1.14
CA PHE A 85 -0.84 -13.48 2.26
C PHE A 85 -2.28 -13.33 1.77
N ASN A 86 -3.22 -13.83 2.59
CA ASN A 86 -4.62 -13.94 2.22
C ASN A 86 -5.37 -12.61 2.33
N ASP A 87 -6.48 -12.51 1.60
CA ASP A 87 -7.40 -11.39 1.68
C ASP A 87 -8.12 -11.33 3.04
N GLU A 88 -8.61 -10.13 3.37
CA GLU A 88 -9.31 -9.86 4.63
C GLU A 88 -10.65 -9.18 4.32
N PHE A 89 -11.66 -9.96 3.95
CA PHE A 89 -12.98 -9.42 3.59
C PHE A 89 -14.08 -9.84 4.56
N SER A 90 -13.75 -10.34 5.75
CA SER A 90 -14.74 -10.64 6.77
C SER A 90 -15.17 -9.40 7.54
N GLY A 91 -16.43 -9.33 7.96
CA GLY A 91 -16.93 -8.20 8.75
C GLY A 91 -17.02 -6.90 7.95
N ASN A 92 -16.61 -5.81 8.59
CA ASN A 92 -16.68 -4.46 8.01
C ASN A 92 -15.40 -4.12 7.25
N TYR A 93 -15.11 -4.83 6.16
CA TYR A 93 -13.99 -4.45 5.32
C TYR A 93 -14.26 -3.12 4.61
N LEU A 94 -13.18 -2.37 4.36
CA LEU A 94 -13.27 -1.03 3.78
C LEU A 94 -13.51 -1.08 2.28
N LYS A 95 -14.27 -0.10 1.80
CA LYS A 95 -14.56 0.09 0.38
C LYS A 95 -13.61 1.11 -0.22
N HIS A 96 -13.42 1.04 -1.53
CA HIS A 96 -12.58 1.99 -2.25
C HIS A 96 -13.29 3.33 -2.43
N LYS A 97 -12.57 4.41 -2.17
CA LYS A 97 -12.99 5.79 -2.44
C LYS A 97 -11.79 6.58 -2.96
N VAL A 98 -11.94 7.87 -3.20
CA VAL A 98 -10.81 8.71 -3.63
C VAL A 98 -9.71 8.65 -2.58
N GLY A 99 -8.49 8.34 -3.00
CA GLY A 99 -7.34 8.28 -2.09
C GLY A 99 -7.26 7.02 -1.24
N SER A 100 -7.94 5.93 -1.60
CA SER A 100 -7.80 4.66 -0.90
C SER A 100 -6.42 4.05 -1.17
N LEU A 101 -5.78 3.57 -0.10
CA LEU A 101 -4.56 2.77 -0.16
C LEU A 101 -4.97 1.31 -0.07
N SER A 102 -4.66 0.54 -1.10
CA SER A 102 -5.18 -0.81 -1.29
C SER A 102 -4.09 -1.77 -1.72
N ALA A 103 -4.24 -3.04 -1.37
CA ALA A 103 -3.29 -4.08 -1.74
C ALA A 103 -3.50 -4.51 -3.19
N ALA A 104 -2.44 -4.40 -4.00
CA ALA A 104 -2.43 -4.96 -5.35
C ALA A 104 -2.26 -6.48 -5.28
N ASN A 105 -2.90 -7.20 -6.19
CA ASN A 105 -2.81 -8.66 -6.22
C ASN A 105 -2.94 -9.19 -7.66
N ALA A 106 -2.72 -10.49 -7.82
CA ALA A 106 -2.87 -11.22 -9.08
C ALA A 106 -4.03 -12.22 -9.00
N GLY A 107 -5.06 -11.90 -8.23
CA GLY A 107 -6.22 -12.74 -7.97
C GLY A 107 -6.41 -12.97 -6.47
N PRO A 108 -7.38 -13.81 -6.07
CA PRO A 108 -7.67 -14.04 -4.65
C PRO A 108 -6.45 -14.57 -3.88
N ASN A 109 -6.24 -14.02 -2.68
CA ASN A 109 -5.22 -14.48 -1.72
C ASN A 109 -3.78 -14.46 -2.27
N THR A 110 -3.45 -13.42 -3.06
CA THR A 110 -2.11 -13.24 -3.64
C THR A 110 -1.48 -11.91 -3.28
N ASN A 111 -1.82 -11.37 -2.11
CA ASN A 111 -1.25 -10.10 -1.64
C ASN A 111 0.23 -10.27 -1.29
N GLY A 112 0.99 -9.22 -1.53
CA GLY A 112 2.43 -9.20 -1.24
C GLY A 112 2.87 -7.80 -0.83
N SER A 113 3.82 -7.22 -1.55
CA SER A 113 4.33 -5.89 -1.24
C SER A 113 3.71 -4.78 -2.08
N GLN A 114 3.12 -5.10 -3.22
CA GLN A 114 2.58 -4.08 -4.12
C GLN A 114 1.29 -3.48 -3.59
N PHE A 115 1.14 -2.18 -3.78
CA PHE A 115 -0.02 -1.41 -3.35
C PHE A 115 -0.39 -0.40 -4.42
N PHE A 116 -1.61 0.14 -4.32
CA PHE A 116 -2.01 1.28 -5.15
C PHE A 116 -2.77 2.30 -4.32
N ILE A 117 -2.74 3.55 -4.80
CA ILE A 117 -3.52 4.66 -4.22
C ILE A 117 -4.39 5.21 -5.34
N THR A 118 -5.69 5.38 -5.06
CA THR A 118 -6.67 5.71 -6.10
C THR A 118 -6.76 7.19 -6.38
N HIS A 119 -7.05 7.53 -7.66
CA HIS A 119 -7.41 8.87 -8.06
C HIS A 119 -8.91 9.13 -7.88
N ILE A 120 -9.72 8.07 -8.06
CA ILE A 120 -11.18 8.13 -8.06
C ILE A 120 -11.74 7.03 -7.17
N LYS A 121 -13.06 7.00 -7.02
CA LYS A 121 -13.75 5.89 -6.34
C LYS A 121 -13.74 4.67 -7.25
N THR A 122 -12.91 3.69 -6.93
CA THR A 122 -12.77 2.45 -7.71
C THR A 122 -13.64 1.34 -7.12
N ASP A 123 -14.93 1.57 -7.05
CA ASP A 123 -15.87 0.69 -6.35
C ASP A 123 -16.01 -0.71 -6.97
N TRP A 124 -15.63 -0.89 -8.24
CA TRP A 124 -15.58 -2.21 -8.87
C TRP A 124 -14.47 -3.11 -8.29
N LEU A 125 -13.55 -2.56 -7.49
CA LEU A 125 -12.49 -3.31 -6.82
C LEU A 125 -12.88 -3.76 -5.42
N ASP A 126 -14.03 -3.32 -4.90
CA ASP A 126 -14.49 -3.69 -3.57
C ASP A 126 -14.70 -5.22 -3.48
N GLY A 127 -14.18 -5.82 -2.40
CA GLY A 127 -14.21 -7.26 -2.21
C GLY A 127 -13.20 -8.04 -3.05
N LYS A 128 -12.32 -7.36 -3.81
CA LYS A 128 -11.26 -7.97 -4.62
C LYS A 128 -9.87 -7.54 -4.19
N HIS A 129 -9.75 -6.33 -3.67
CA HIS A 129 -8.51 -5.76 -3.16
C HIS A 129 -8.75 -5.23 -1.76
N VAL A 130 -7.83 -5.51 -0.84
CA VAL A 130 -7.95 -5.12 0.57
C VAL A 130 -7.55 -3.67 0.72
N VAL A 131 -8.50 -2.81 1.07
CA VAL A 131 -8.24 -1.41 1.44
C VAL A 131 -7.72 -1.39 2.86
N PHE A 132 -6.54 -0.82 3.07
CA PHE A 132 -5.92 -0.77 4.40
C PHE A 132 -5.47 0.63 4.84
N GLY A 133 -5.73 1.65 4.03
CA GLY A 133 -5.40 3.03 4.36
C GLY A 133 -6.17 4.04 3.52
N GLN A 134 -5.96 5.32 3.85
CA GLN A 134 -6.61 6.45 3.21
C GLN A 134 -5.70 7.65 3.21
N VAL A 135 -5.62 8.38 2.10
CA VAL A 135 -4.87 9.63 2.02
C VAL A 135 -5.49 10.67 2.96
N LEU A 136 -4.68 11.22 3.85
CA LEU A 136 -5.02 12.36 4.71
C LEU A 136 -4.61 13.68 4.06
N THR A 137 -3.37 13.74 3.55
CA THR A 137 -2.83 14.90 2.84
C THR A 137 -2.03 14.41 1.65
N GLY A 138 -1.97 15.22 0.60
CA GLY A 138 -1.16 14.90 -0.58
C GLY A 138 -1.94 14.23 -1.72
N GLN A 139 -3.27 14.33 -1.77
CA GLN A 139 -4.01 13.81 -2.91
C GLN A 139 -3.59 14.49 -4.22
N ASP A 140 -3.22 15.76 -4.15
CA ASP A 140 -2.67 16.48 -5.31
C ASP A 140 -1.34 15.86 -5.78
N VAL A 141 -0.52 15.37 -4.83
CA VAL A 141 0.71 14.65 -5.17
C VAL A 141 0.37 13.31 -5.83
N VAL A 142 -0.60 12.55 -5.28
CA VAL A 142 -1.06 11.31 -5.90
C VAL A 142 -1.47 11.56 -7.35
N ASN A 143 -2.22 12.63 -7.59
CA ASN A 143 -2.70 12.99 -8.92
C ASN A 143 -1.57 13.44 -9.86
N ALA A 144 -0.46 13.91 -9.32
CA ALA A 144 0.70 14.40 -10.10
C ALA A 144 1.72 13.31 -10.42
N ILE A 145 1.73 12.20 -9.70
CA ILE A 145 2.66 11.08 -9.93
C ILE A 145 2.47 10.52 -11.34
N GLN A 146 3.59 10.25 -12.00
CA GLN A 146 3.65 9.64 -13.32
C GLN A 146 4.43 8.32 -13.25
N GLY A 147 4.22 7.45 -14.24
CA GLY A 147 4.93 6.19 -14.31
C GLY A 147 6.45 6.39 -14.29
N GLY A 148 7.13 5.70 -13.40
CA GLY A 148 8.56 5.84 -13.19
C GLY A 148 8.97 6.88 -12.14
N ASP A 149 8.04 7.66 -11.61
CA ASP A 149 8.37 8.60 -10.53
C ASP A 149 8.89 7.85 -9.31
N ALA A 150 9.86 8.47 -8.62
CA ALA A 150 10.53 7.84 -7.50
C ALA A 150 9.68 7.84 -6.24
N LEU A 151 9.67 6.70 -5.56
CA LEU A 151 9.29 6.57 -4.15
C LEU A 151 10.59 6.41 -3.37
N LYS A 152 10.95 7.44 -2.62
CA LYS A 152 12.24 7.49 -1.92
C LYS A 152 12.24 6.64 -0.68
N THR A 153 11.20 6.77 0.14
CA THR A 153 11.02 6.01 1.37
C THR A 153 9.58 6.15 1.87
N ILE A 154 9.19 5.22 2.75
CA ILE A 154 7.93 5.29 3.49
C ILE A 154 8.26 5.30 4.97
N THR A 155 7.84 6.34 5.68
CA THR A 155 8.07 6.49 7.12
C THR A 155 6.77 6.20 7.88
N ILE A 156 6.84 5.28 8.84
CA ILE A 156 5.69 4.89 9.66
C ILE A 156 5.75 5.64 10.98
N THR A 157 4.63 6.23 11.37
CA THR A 157 4.46 6.87 12.68
C THR A 157 3.35 6.16 13.44
N GLU A 158 3.60 5.86 14.70
CA GLU A 158 2.69 5.19 15.61
C GLU A 158 2.25 6.15 16.71
N ALA A 159 0.98 6.15 17.02
CA ALA A 159 0.41 6.98 18.09
C ALA A 159 -0.49 6.19 19.04
#